data_6abb4503077093fef27e10643da29ef9
#
_entry.id   6abb4503077093fef27e10643da29ef9
#
_cell.length_a   1.000
_cell.length_b   1.000
_cell.length_c   1.000
_cell.angle_alpha   90.00
_cell.angle_beta   90.00
_cell.angle_gamma   90.00
#
_symmetry.space_group_name_H-M   'P 1'
#
loop_
_entity.id
_entity.type
_entity.pdbx_description
1 polymer ?
#
loop_
_entity_poly.entity_id
_entity_poly.type
_entity_poly.pdbx_seq_one_letter_code
_entity_poly.pdbx_strand_id
1 'polypeptide(L)'
;MIDFHTHPVLIQEFANKYPNYIEMAREVFQIGNNFQPLETFLLQMDVAGISQAILLPIDCARARNHSVSSNEQVAELCGRSSRFVGFASVDPLKDGAARELEHCVRDLGLKGLKLDPSLQDFRPDDAKAWSVYEVAEALGIPVVVHTGMSWAPRTALESGQPLLLEKAIGRFSKLNFVLAHFAWPWVWEATALSLKYPNVYLDTSC
;
A
#
# COMPACT_ATOMS: atom_id res chain seq x y z
N MET A 1 -18.06 -6.57 6.90
CA MET A 1 -16.63 -6.46 7.27
C MET A 1 -15.90 -5.73 6.16
N ILE A 2 -14.82 -4.98 6.46
CA ILE A 2 -13.94 -4.36 5.46
C ILE A 2 -12.60 -5.09 5.49
N ASP A 3 -12.14 -5.58 4.33
CA ASP A 3 -10.75 -6.02 4.17
C ASP A 3 -9.89 -4.80 3.89
N PHE A 4 -9.03 -4.45 4.85
CA PHE A 4 -8.26 -3.21 4.78
C PHE A 4 -6.92 -3.36 4.03
N HIS A 5 -6.51 -4.58 3.67
CA HIS A 5 -5.21 -4.81 3.05
C HIS A 5 -5.26 -5.83 1.92
N THR A 6 -5.55 -5.38 0.72
CA THR A 6 -5.63 -6.26 -0.45
C THR A 6 -4.72 -5.75 -1.57
N HIS A 7 -3.79 -6.61 -2.02
CA HIS A 7 -3.06 -6.39 -3.26
C HIS A 7 -3.78 -7.06 -4.42
N PRO A 8 -4.26 -6.33 -5.44
CA PRO A 8 -5.04 -6.91 -6.53
C PRO A 8 -4.14 -7.59 -7.58
N VAL A 9 -3.43 -8.66 -7.19
CA VAL A 9 -2.35 -9.28 -7.97
C VAL A 9 -2.72 -10.58 -8.68
N LEU A 10 -3.94 -11.10 -8.51
CA LEU A 10 -4.35 -12.39 -9.10
C LEU A 10 -5.55 -12.26 -10.05
N ILE A 11 -5.79 -11.10 -10.63
CA ILE A 11 -6.93 -10.83 -11.49
C ILE A 11 -6.59 -11.23 -12.93
N GLN A 12 -7.33 -12.21 -13.49
CA GLN A 12 -7.09 -12.78 -14.82
C GLN A 12 -7.21 -11.74 -15.94
N GLU A 13 -8.18 -10.82 -15.83
CA GLU A 13 -8.38 -9.77 -16.83
C GLU A 13 -7.17 -8.84 -16.92
N PHE A 14 -6.50 -8.59 -15.79
CA PHE A 14 -5.27 -7.79 -15.77
C PHE A 14 -4.08 -8.60 -16.29
N ALA A 15 -3.96 -9.86 -15.92
CA ALA A 15 -2.92 -10.73 -16.47
C ALA A 15 -3.01 -10.83 -17.99
N ASN A 16 -4.20 -10.86 -18.56
CA ASN A 16 -4.43 -10.88 -20.01
C ASN A 16 -4.12 -9.54 -20.70
N LYS A 17 -4.39 -8.42 -20.01
CA LYS A 17 -4.24 -7.06 -20.56
C LYS A 17 -2.83 -6.50 -20.40
N TYR A 18 -2.14 -6.87 -19.32
CA TYR A 18 -0.85 -6.31 -18.91
C TYR A 18 0.20 -7.41 -18.77
N PRO A 19 1.06 -7.63 -19.77
CA PRO A 19 2.03 -8.75 -19.77
C PRO A 19 2.95 -8.78 -18.53
N ASN A 20 3.40 -7.62 -18.06
CA ASN A 20 4.31 -7.52 -16.89
C ASN A 20 3.64 -7.82 -15.55
N TYR A 21 2.32 -7.92 -15.52
CA TYR A 21 1.55 -8.21 -14.31
C TYR A 21 1.86 -9.59 -13.72
N ILE A 22 2.04 -10.60 -14.60
CA ILE A 22 2.40 -11.96 -14.18
C ILE A 22 3.81 -12.02 -13.60
N GLU A 23 4.76 -11.32 -14.24
CA GLU A 23 6.14 -11.28 -13.80
C GLU A 23 6.27 -10.65 -12.41
N MET A 24 5.59 -9.52 -12.20
CA MET A 24 5.49 -8.86 -10.90
C MET A 24 4.92 -9.78 -9.80
N ALA A 25 3.82 -10.49 -10.09
CA ALA A 25 3.21 -11.40 -9.12
C ALA A 25 4.19 -12.52 -8.70
N ARG A 26 4.98 -13.03 -9.63
CA ARG A 26 6.00 -14.04 -9.36
C ARG A 26 7.18 -13.50 -8.56
N GLU A 27 7.71 -12.34 -8.92
CA GLU A 27 8.92 -11.78 -8.31
C GLU A 27 8.66 -11.21 -6.90
N VAL A 28 7.57 -10.48 -6.72
CA VAL A 28 7.27 -9.81 -5.46
C VAL A 28 6.59 -10.75 -4.46
N PHE A 29 5.55 -11.45 -4.92
CA PHE A 29 4.72 -12.28 -4.03
C PHE A 29 5.04 -13.76 -4.10
N GLN A 30 5.95 -14.19 -4.99
CA GLN A 30 6.29 -15.60 -5.23
C GLN A 30 5.06 -16.46 -5.57
N ILE A 31 4.02 -15.82 -6.14
CA ILE A 31 2.76 -16.46 -6.49
C ILE A 31 2.88 -17.12 -7.87
N GLY A 32 2.42 -18.36 -7.96
CA GLY A 32 2.37 -19.13 -9.21
C GLY A 32 1.24 -18.69 -10.15
N ASN A 33 0.55 -19.63 -10.78
CA ASN A 33 -0.38 -19.39 -11.89
C ASN A 33 -1.87 -19.40 -11.49
N ASN A 34 -2.24 -18.87 -10.33
CA ASN A 34 -3.61 -18.91 -9.84
C ASN A 34 -4.40 -17.63 -10.15
N PHE A 35 -4.25 -17.09 -11.37
CA PHE A 35 -5.09 -15.97 -11.80
C PHE A 35 -6.53 -16.41 -11.94
N GLN A 36 -7.46 -15.62 -11.42
CA GLN A 36 -8.87 -15.89 -11.40
C GLN A 36 -9.68 -14.71 -11.93
N PRO A 37 -10.84 -14.94 -12.55
CA PRO A 37 -11.75 -13.88 -12.93
C PRO A 37 -12.09 -12.96 -11.75
N LEU A 38 -12.34 -11.69 -12.03
CA LEU A 38 -12.74 -10.71 -11.00
C LEU A 38 -13.99 -11.17 -10.24
N GLU A 39 -14.92 -11.82 -10.92
CA GLU A 39 -16.13 -12.38 -10.31
C GLU A 39 -15.82 -13.41 -9.21
N THR A 40 -14.75 -14.19 -9.37
CA THR A 40 -14.31 -15.13 -8.33
C THR A 40 -13.84 -14.39 -7.08
N PHE A 41 -13.10 -13.29 -7.25
CA PHE A 41 -12.69 -12.46 -6.11
C PHE A 41 -13.92 -11.86 -5.38
N LEU A 42 -14.89 -11.33 -6.13
CA LEU A 42 -16.13 -10.82 -5.54
C LEU A 42 -16.92 -11.91 -4.81
N LEU A 43 -16.99 -13.13 -5.36
CA LEU A 43 -17.61 -14.28 -4.71
C LEU A 43 -16.88 -14.67 -3.41
N GLN A 44 -15.55 -14.65 -3.41
CA GLN A 44 -14.76 -14.90 -2.19
C GLN A 44 -15.05 -13.86 -1.11
N MET A 45 -15.20 -12.58 -1.48
CA MET A 45 -15.63 -11.53 -0.55
C MET A 45 -17.03 -11.82 0.03
N ASP A 46 -17.98 -12.31 -0.79
CA ASP A 46 -19.32 -12.66 -0.34
C ASP A 46 -19.28 -13.81 0.68
N VAL A 47 -18.56 -14.88 0.36
CA VAL A 47 -18.39 -16.04 1.25
C VAL A 47 -17.74 -15.65 2.58
N ALA A 48 -16.78 -14.72 2.54
CA ALA A 48 -16.09 -14.23 3.73
C ALA A 48 -16.88 -13.14 4.50
N GLY A 49 -18.03 -12.68 4.01
CA GLY A 49 -18.79 -11.58 4.61
C GLY A 49 -18.08 -10.22 4.53
N ILE A 50 -17.20 -10.06 3.54
CA ILE A 50 -16.47 -8.81 3.28
C ILE A 50 -17.34 -7.91 2.40
N SER A 51 -17.71 -6.74 2.89
CA SER A 51 -18.52 -5.78 2.14
C SER A 51 -17.69 -4.89 1.23
N GLN A 52 -16.48 -4.52 1.66
CA GLN A 52 -15.55 -3.68 0.91
C GLN A 52 -14.11 -4.20 1.06
N ALA A 53 -13.29 -3.99 0.02
CA ALA A 53 -11.85 -4.25 0.04
C ALA A 53 -11.08 -2.98 -0.33
N ILE A 54 -10.04 -2.67 0.44
CA ILE A 54 -9.10 -1.59 0.16
C ILE A 54 -8.00 -2.14 -0.76
N LEU A 55 -7.91 -1.61 -1.98
CA LEU A 55 -6.93 -2.04 -2.96
C LEU A 55 -5.65 -1.23 -2.84
N LEU A 56 -4.53 -1.89 -2.59
CA LEU A 56 -3.23 -1.29 -2.32
C LEU A 56 -2.24 -1.59 -3.45
N PRO A 57 -1.93 -0.63 -4.35
CA PRO A 57 -0.81 -0.73 -5.27
C PRO A 57 0.51 -0.48 -4.56
N ILE A 58 1.65 -0.79 -5.22
CA ILE A 58 2.98 -0.38 -4.75
C ILE A 58 3.80 0.07 -5.96
N ASP A 59 4.11 1.37 -6.05
CA ASP A 59 5.04 1.88 -7.06
C ASP A 59 6.49 1.62 -6.64
N CYS A 60 7.02 0.48 -7.04
CA CYS A 60 8.41 0.11 -6.79
C CYS A 60 9.26 0.09 -8.07
N ALA A 61 8.82 0.77 -9.15
CA ALA A 61 9.47 0.73 -10.45
C ALA A 61 10.92 1.20 -10.41
N ARG A 62 11.26 2.23 -9.62
CA ARG A 62 12.64 2.72 -9.47
C ARG A 62 13.57 1.65 -8.86
N ALA A 63 13.09 0.95 -7.84
CA ALA A 63 13.90 -0.01 -7.08
C ALA A 63 13.87 -1.43 -7.67
N ARG A 64 12.78 -1.80 -8.40
CA ARG A 64 12.49 -3.17 -8.82
C ARG A 64 12.20 -3.35 -10.31
N ASN A 65 12.22 -2.26 -11.11
CA ASN A 65 11.84 -2.20 -12.52
C ASN A 65 10.36 -2.53 -12.83
N HIS A 66 9.51 -2.69 -11.84
CA HIS A 66 8.07 -2.91 -11.98
C HIS A 66 7.32 -2.41 -10.75
N SER A 67 6.00 -2.28 -10.86
CA SER A 67 5.10 -1.90 -9.76
C SER A 67 4.11 -3.02 -9.48
N VAL A 68 3.62 -3.08 -8.24
CA VAL A 68 2.52 -3.96 -7.84
C VAL A 68 1.21 -3.25 -8.15
N SER A 69 0.67 -3.49 -9.31
CA SER A 69 -0.42 -2.73 -9.93
C SER A 69 -0.07 -1.23 -10.10
N SER A 70 -0.68 -0.56 -11.06
CA SER A 70 -0.56 0.89 -11.17
C SER A 70 -1.76 1.59 -10.52
N ASN A 71 -1.64 2.90 -10.29
CA ASN A 71 -2.73 3.72 -9.78
C ASN A 71 -3.95 3.68 -10.72
N GLU A 72 -3.72 3.69 -12.03
CA GLU A 72 -4.77 3.60 -13.06
C GLU A 72 -5.44 2.22 -13.05
N GLN A 73 -4.69 1.13 -12.84
CA GLN A 73 -5.26 -0.21 -12.72
C GLN A 73 -6.16 -0.32 -11.49
N VAL A 74 -5.75 0.25 -10.37
CA VAL A 74 -6.59 0.31 -9.17
C VAL A 74 -7.84 1.15 -9.40
N ALA A 75 -7.70 2.32 -10.04
CA ALA A 75 -8.85 3.15 -10.40
C ALA A 75 -9.81 2.43 -11.36
N GLU A 76 -9.28 1.67 -12.35
CA GLU A 76 -10.10 0.83 -13.23
C GLU A 76 -10.91 -0.21 -12.44
N LEU A 77 -10.30 -0.89 -11.46
CA LEU A 77 -11.00 -1.84 -10.61
C LEU A 77 -12.10 -1.19 -9.77
N CYS A 78 -11.83 -0.02 -9.20
CA CYS A 78 -12.83 0.76 -8.47
C CYS A 78 -14.02 1.15 -9.36
N GLY A 79 -13.78 1.40 -10.65
CA GLY A 79 -14.84 1.63 -11.63
C GLY A 79 -15.69 0.39 -11.96
N ARG A 80 -15.16 -0.83 -11.72
CA ARG A 80 -15.88 -2.09 -11.97
C ARG A 80 -16.77 -2.53 -10.81
N SER A 81 -16.50 -2.10 -9.59
CA SER A 81 -17.30 -2.46 -8.43
C SER A 81 -17.21 -1.40 -7.33
N SER A 82 -18.35 -0.95 -6.83
CA SER A 82 -18.44 -0.04 -5.66
C SER A 82 -17.95 -0.68 -4.35
N ARG A 83 -17.64 -1.96 -4.36
CA ARG A 83 -17.05 -2.69 -3.23
C ARG A 83 -15.55 -2.43 -3.08
N PHE A 84 -14.91 -1.85 -4.08
CA PHE A 84 -13.49 -1.53 -4.04
C PHE A 84 -13.26 -0.07 -3.67
N VAL A 85 -12.31 0.15 -2.78
CA VAL A 85 -11.79 1.47 -2.42
C VAL A 85 -10.30 1.47 -2.75
N GLY A 86 -9.90 2.25 -3.75
CA GLY A 86 -8.51 2.29 -4.19
C GLY A 86 -7.68 3.28 -3.37
N PHE A 87 -6.48 2.86 -3.00
CA PHE A 87 -5.42 3.74 -2.54
C PHE A 87 -4.43 4.01 -3.67
N ALA A 88 -3.70 5.09 -3.59
CA ALA A 88 -2.58 5.39 -4.49
C ALA A 88 -1.28 4.80 -3.94
N SER A 89 -0.30 4.61 -4.81
CA SER A 89 1.10 4.46 -4.40
C SER A 89 1.98 5.31 -5.30
N VAL A 90 2.93 6.02 -4.70
CA VAL A 90 3.94 6.80 -5.41
C VAL A 90 5.30 6.49 -4.80
N ASP A 91 6.38 6.52 -5.60
CA ASP A 91 7.72 6.41 -5.04
C ASP A 91 8.13 7.75 -4.41
N PRO A 92 8.27 7.82 -3.07
CA PRO A 92 8.51 9.09 -2.39
C PRO A 92 9.85 9.76 -2.72
N LEU A 93 10.77 9.00 -3.36
CA LEU A 93 12.07 9.53 -3.77
C LEU A 93 12.10 10.03 -5.22
N LYS A 94 11.01 9.88 -5.98
CA LYS A 94 10.91 10.45 -7.33
C LYS A 94 10.60 11.94 -7.30
N ASP A 95 11.20 12.67 -8.23
CA ASP A 95 10.79 14.04 -8.49
C ASP A 95 9.32 14.08 -8.92
N GLY A 96 8.53 14.91 -8.26
CA GLY A 96 7.11 15.07 -8.57
C GLY A 96 6.17 14.06 -7.88
N ALA A 97 6.66 13.17 -6.99
CA ALA A 97 5.83 12.21 -6.25
C ALA A 97 4.63 12.86 -5.54
N ALA A 98 4.82 14.04 -4.96
CA ALA A 98 3.76 14.80 -4.31
C ALA A 98 2.65 15.23 -5.31
N ARG A 99 3.01 15.66 -6.51
CA ARG A 99 2.04 16.02 -7.57
C ARG A 99 1.34 14.79 -8.14
N GLU A 100 2.06 13.68 -8.26
CA GLU A 100 1.49 12.40 -8.68
C GLU A 100 0.44 11.93 -7.67
N LEU A 101 0.72 12.01 -6.37
CA LEU A 101 -0.25 11.69 -5.33
C LEU A 101 -1.50 12.59 -5.41
N GLU A 102 -1.30 13.90 -5.60
CA GLU A 102 -2.43 14.84 -5.74
C GLU A 102 -3.30 14.48 -6.95
N HIS A 103 -2.72 14.17 -8.11
CA HIS A 103 -3.41 13.68 -9.30
C HIS A 103 -4.20 12.39 -8.99
N CYS A 104 -3.57 11.40 -8.35
CA CYS A 104 -4.23 10.15 -8.00
C CYS A 104 -5.49 10.35 -7.14
N VAL A 105 -5.43 11.28 -6.19
CA VAL A 105 -6.59 11.55 -5.32
C VAL A 105 -7.66 12.38 -6.02
N ARG A 106 -7.27 13.46 -6.72
CA ARG A 106 -8.23 14.41 -7.31
C ARG A 106 -8.85 13.89 -8.60
N ASP A 107 -8.03 13.29 -9.47
CA ASP A 107 -8.46 12.94 -10.83
C ASP A 107 -8.83 11.46 -10.96
N LEU A 108 -8.09 10.55 -10.28
CA LEU A 108 -8.42 9.11 -10.27
C LEU A 108 -9.35 8.71 -9.12
N GLY A 109 -9.62 9.60 -8.16
CA GLY A 109 -10.58 9.36 -7.08
C GLY A 109 -10.09 8.41 -5.99
N LEU A 110 -8.78 8.14 -5.90
CA LEU A 110 -8.19 7.27 -4.90
C LEU A 110 -8.25 7.91 -3.50
N LYS A 111 -8.34 7.08 -2.44
CA LYS A 111 -8.78 7.52 -1.10
C LYS A 111 -7.71 7.41 -0.01
N GLY A 112 -6.51 7.01 -0.35
CA GLY A 112 -5.41 6.88 0.60
C GLY A 112 -4.08 6.71 -0.14
N LEU A 113 -3.00 6.59 0.63
CA LEU A 113 -1.65 6.36 0.14
C LEU A 113 -1.13 5.02 0.67
N LYS A 114 -0.54 4.20 -0.18
CA LYS A 114 0.26 3.01 0.21
C LYS A 114 1.71 3.27 -0.06
N LEU A 115 2.53 3.04 0.96
CA LEU A 115 4.00 3.03 0.85
C LEU A 115 4.55 1.68 1.32
N ASP A 116 5.64 1.26 0.68
CA ASP A 116 6.40 0.08 1.07
C ASP A 116 7.90 0.40 1.09
N PRO A 117 8.44 0.78 2.25
CA PRO A 117 9.86 1.14 2.37
C PRO A 117 10.81 0.03 1.89
N SER A 118 10.43 -1.24 2.08
CA SER A 118 11.25 -2.38 1.70
C SER A 118 11.29 -2.59 0.17
N LEU A 119 10.15 -2.51 -0.50
CA LEU A 119 10.05 -2.68 -1.95
C LEU A 119 10.46 -1.42 -2.71
N GLN A 120 10.15 -0.25 -2.18
CA GLN A 120 10.48 1.06 -2.78
C GLN A 120 11.91 1.51 -2.48
N ASP A 121 12.63 0.78 -1.62
CA ASP A 121 14.02 1.06 -1.22
C ASP A 121 14.22 2.51 -0.75
N PHE A 122 13.50 2.86 0.32
CA PHE A 122 13.68 4.13 1.03
C PHE A 122 13.58 3.94 2.54
N ARG A 123 14.14 4.87 3.29
CA ARG A 123 14.02 4.88 4.76
C ARG A 123 12.81 5.71 5.18
N PRO A 124 11.93 5.19 6.05
CA PRO A 124 10.75 5.92 6.53
C PRO A 124 11.08 7.25 7.24
N ASP A 125 12.27 7.37 7.82
CA ASP A 125 12.77 8.58 8.49
C ASP A 125 13.49 9.57 7.55
N ASP A 126 13.59 9.26 6.24
CA ASP A 126 14.20 10.17 5.27
C ASP A 126 13.27 11.36 4.99
N ALA A 127 13.79 12.57 5.24
CA ALA A 127 13.04 13.79 4.99
C ALA A 127 12.61 13.98 3.53
N LYS A 128 13.27 13.31 2.58
CA LYS A 128 12.85 13.32 1.17
C LYS A 128 11.46 12.72 0.97
N ALA A 129 11.08 11.74 1.78
CA ALA A 129 9.75 11.14 1.73
C ALA A 129 8.65 12.05 2.32
N TRP A 130 9.01 13.14 3.00
CA TRP A 130 8.03 13.95 3.73
C TRP A 130 7.11 14.76 2.82
N SER A 131 7.53 15.08 1.60
CA SER A 131 6.68 15.78 0.63
C SER A 131 5.37 15.03 0.31
N VAL A 132 5.40 13.69 0.29
CA VAL A 132 4.19 12.90 0.08
C VAL A 132 3.32 12.82 1.33
N TYR A 133 3.91 12.85 2.53
CA TYR A 133 3.15 12.95 3.78
C TYR A 133 2.47 14.31 3.94
N GLU A 134 3.15 15.41 3.55
CA GLU A 134 2.57 16.76 3.55
C GLU A 134 1.32 16.82 2.65
N VAL A 135 1.39 16.26 1.45
CA VAL A 135 0.25 16.22 0.55
C VAL A 135 -0.85 15.30 1.07
N ALA A 136 -0.52 14.12 1.62
CA ALA A 136 -1.51 13.21 2.19
C ALA A 136 -2.25 13.86 3.38
N GLU A 137 -1.53 14.57 4.27
CA GLU A 137 -2.13 15.33 5.37
C GLU A 137 -3.03 16.45 4.86
N ALA A 138 -2.58 17.23 3.88
CA ALA A 138 -3.36 18.33 3.29
C ALA A 138 -4.63 17.85 2.58
N LEU A 139 -4.59 16.66 1.97
CA LEU A 139 -5.75 16.03 1.32
C LEU A 139 -6.65 15.27 2.32
N GLY A 140 -6.23 15.11 3.57
CA GLY A 140 -6.99 14.38 4.59
C GLY A 140 -7.12 12.89 4.32
N ILE A 141 -6.18 12.28 3.60
CA ILE A 141 -6.17 10.86 3.28
C ILE A 141 -5.22 10.08 4.20
N PRO A 142 -5.54 8.84 4.61
CA PRO A 142 -4.64 8.02 5.41
C PRO A 142 -3.45 7.50 4.59
N VAL A 143 -2.37 7.13 5.29
CA VAL A 143 -1.25 6.40 4.70
C VAL A 143 -1.12 5.01 5.34
N VAL A 144 -1.12 3.96 4.52
CA VAL A 144 -0.74 2.60 4.91
C VAL A 144 0.73 2.42 4.59
N VAL A 145 1.53 2.17 5.61
CA VAL A 145 2.97 1.92 5.44
C VAL A 145 3.24 0.45 5.73
N HIS A 146 3.87 -0.23 4.78
CA HIS A 146 4.41 -1.57 5.05
C HIS A 146 5.39 -1.48 6.21
N THR A 147 5.15 -2.24 7.26
CA THR A 147 6.03 -2.42 8.40
C THR A 147 6.19 -3.91 8.68
N GLY A 148 7.20 -4.26 9.44
CA GLY A 148 7.50 -5.65 9.67
C GLY A 148 8.40 -6.28 8.59
N MET A 149 8.41 -7.60 8.58
CA MET A 149 9.25 -8.36 7.67
C MET A 149 8.66 -8.39 6.26
N SER A 150 9.43 -7.94 5.28
CA SER A 150 9.11 -8.18 3.87
C SER A 150 9.62 -9.55 3.44
N TRP A 151 8.75 -10.35 2.80
CA TRP A 151 9.11 -11.64 2.22
C TRP A 151 9.78 -11.53 0.85
N ALA A 152 9.74 -10.34 0.27
CA ALA A 152 10.30 -10.11 -1.06
C ALA A 152 11.85 -10.27 -1.03
N PRO A 153 12.42 -10.94 -2.03
CA PRO A 153 13.87 -11.08 -2.13
C PRO A 153 14.59 -9.73 -2.17
N ARG A 154 15.80 -9.68 -1.60
CA ARG A 154 16.67 -8.49 -1.64
C ARG A 154 16.06 -7.26 -0.96
N THR A 155 15.24 -7.43 0.06
CA THR A 155 14.76 -6.37 0.94
C THR A 155 15.52 -6.40 2.26
N ALA A 156 15.80 -5.22 2.84
CA ALA A 156 16.42 -5.11 4.14
C ALA A 156 15.34 -5.15 5.23
N LEU A 157 15.51 -6.00 6.26
CA LEU A 157 14.60 -6.05 7.40
C LEU A 157 14.46 -4.68 8.09
N GLU A 158 15.57 -3.95 8.19
CA GLU A 158 15.59 -2.63 8.82
C GLU A 158 14.54 -1.66 8.26
N SER A 159 14.25 -1.74 6.95
CA SER A 159 13.26 -0.86 6.31
C SER A 159 11.84 -1.03 6.85
N GLY A 160 11.54 -2.19 7.43
CA GLY A 160 10.25 -2.50 8.05
C GLY A 160 10.15 -2.12 9.54
N GLN A 161 11.21 -1.56 10.15
CA GLN A 161 11.22 -1.23 11.57
C GLN A 161 10.26 -0.04 11.85
N PRO A 162 9.20 -0.23 12.65
CA PRO A 162 8.15 0.78 12.83
C PRO A 162 8.64 2.05 13.53
N LEU A 163 9.67 1.96 14.39
CA LEU A 163 10.21 3.15 15.07
C LEU A 163 10.86 4.15 14.13
N LEU A 164 11.24 3.75 12.91
CA LEU A 164 11.72 4.69 11.89
C LEU A 164 10.64 5.70 11.46
N LEU A 165 9.37 5.37 11.66
CA LEU A 165 8.25 6.27 11.36
C LEU A 165 7.97 7.30 12.45
N GLU A 166 8.53 7.15 13.67
CA GLU A 166 8.15 7.98 14.82
C GLU A 166 8.31 9.48 14.55
N LYS A 167 9.39 9.90 13.87
CA LYS A 167 9.60 11.31 13.54
C LYS A 167 8.53 11.85 12.58
N ALA A 168 8.15 11.05 11.57
CA ALA A 168 7.10 11.43 10.63
C ALA A 168 5.74 11.48 11.32
N ILE A 169 5.40 10.48 12.14
CA ILE A 169 4.16 10.41 12.93
C ILE A 169 4.00 11.64 13.81
N GLY A 170 5.07 12.02 14.54
CA GLY A 170 5.04 13.19 15.42
C GLY A 170 4.96 14.52 14.67
N ARG A 171 5.57 14.62 13.46
CA ARG A 171 5.52 15.82 12.63
C ARG A 171 4.17 16.00 11.96
N PHE A 172 3.60 14.95 11.40
CA PHE A 172 2.34 14.96 10.65
C PHE A 172 1.19 14.47 11.54
N SER A 173 0.89 15.22 12.57
CA SER A 173 -0.05 14.81 13.63
C SER A 173 -1.52 14.69 13.18
N LYS A 174 -1.88 15.26 12.03
CA LYS A 174 -3.21 15.15 11.42
C LYS A 174 -3.28 14.04 10.36
N LEU A 175 -2.14 13.45 9.97
CA LEU A 175 -2.09 12.33 9.05
C LEU A 175 -2.27 11.02 9.81
N ASN A 176 -3.26 10.21 9.43
CA ASN A 176 -3.45 8.88 9.98
C ASN A 176 -2.46 7.90 9.36
N PHE A 177 -1.60 7.32 10.19
CA PHE A 177 -0.66 6.27 9.80
C PHE A 177 -1.22 4.90 10.17
N VAL A 178 -1.32 4.00 9.19
CA VAL A 178 -1.68 2.60 9.38
C VAL A 178 -0.42 1.76 9.21
N LEU A 179 0.05 1.14 10.29
CA LEU A 179 1.21 0.26 10.28
C LEU A 179 0.76 -1.14 9.91
N ALA A 180 1.17 -1.63 8.73
CA ALA A 180 0.74 -2.91 8.20
C ALA A 180 1.34 -4.09 8.96
N HIS A 181 0.64 -5.24 8.91
CA HIS A 181 1.10 -6.55 9.42
C HIS A 181 1.44 -6.55 10.92
N PHE A 182 0.82 -5.63 11.69
CA PHE A 182 1.18 -5.41 13.10
C PHE A 182 2.70 -5.22 13.28
N ALA A 183 3.40 -4.84 12.23
CA ALA A 183 4.86 -4.73 12.14
C ALA A 183 5.64 -5.98 12.59
N TRP A 184 5.08 -7.19 12.42
CA TRP A 184 5.77 -8.41 12.86
C TRP A 184 7.19 -8.51 12.26
N PRO A 185 8.27 -8.79 13.03
CA PRO A 185 8.26 -9.21 14.43
C PRO A 185 8.29 -8.09 15.49
N TRP A 186 8.29 -6.80 15.11
CA TRP A 186 8.38 -5.65 16.05
C TRP A 186 7.01 -5.22 16.57
N VAL A 187 6.21 -6.20 17.03
CA VAL A 187 4.84 -5.98 17.51
C VAL A 187 4.78 -5.03 18.71
N TRP A 188 5.75 -5.11 19.62
CA TRP A 188 5.78 -4.27 20.81
C TRP A 188 6.08 -2.81 20.51
N GLU A 189 6.97 -2.55 19.56
CA GLU A 189 7.29 -1.21 19.07
C GLU A 189 6.10 -0.57 18.35
N ALA A 190 5.41 -1.32 17.50
CA ALA A 190 4.19 -0.87 16.84
C ALA A 190 3.07 -0.59 17.85
N THR A 191 2.90 -1.45 18.86
CA THR A 191 1.96 -1.25 19.96
C THR A 191 2.30 0.02 20.75
N ALA A 192 3.57 0.23 21.06
CA ALA A 192 4.00 1.43 21.77
C ALA A 192 3.68 2.72 20.98
N LEU A 193 3.92 2.71 19.67
CA LEU A 193 3.56 3.84 18.80
C LEU A 193 2.05 4.10 18.79
N SER A 194 1.22 3.07 18.67
CA SER A 194 -0.25 3.23 18.65
C SER A 194 -0.83 3.70 19.97
N LEU A 195 -0.20 3.37 21.10
CA LEU A 195 -0.59 3.86 22.41
C LEU A 195 -0.14 5.32 22.65
N LYS A 196 0.99 5.70 22.07
CA LYS A 196 1.59 7.03 22.25
C LYS A 196 0.97 8.09 21.33
N TYR A 197 0.63 7.71 20.10
CA TYR A 197 0.19 8.63 19.07
C TYR A 197 -1.25 8.32 18.60
N PRO A 198 -2.21 9.24 18.80
CA PRO A 198 -3.61 9.00 18.46
C PRO A 198 -3.91 8.85 16.96
N ASN A 199 -2.95 9.22 16.11
CA ASN A 199 -3.02 9.12 14.66
C ASN A 199 -2.33 7.84 14.11
N VAL A 200 -2.03 6.86 14.99
CA VAL A 200 -1.44 5.58 14.58
C VAL A 200 -2.44 4.45 14.77
N TYR A 201 -2.62 3.67 13.72
CA TYR A 201 -3.47 2.49 13.64
C TYR A 201 -2.64 1.27 13.25
N LEU A 202 -3.08 0.09 13.63
CA LEU A 202 -2.41 -1.18 13.33
C LEU A 202 -3.33 -2.01 12.42
N ASP A 203 -2.75 -2.53 11.35
CA ASP A 203 -3.37 -3.45 10.42
C ASP A 203 -2.91 -4.88 10.78
N THR A 204 -3.83 -5.82 10.86
CA THR A 204 -3.57 -7.20 11.27
C THR A 204 -3.46 -8.18 10.10
N SER A 205 -3.30 -7.67 8.88
CA SER A 205 -3.02 -8.52 7.70
C SER A 205 -1.70 -9.28 7.83
N CYS A 206 -1.55 -10.38 7.14
CA CYS A 206 -0.33 -11.19 7.12
C CYS A 206 -0.03 -11.71 5.70
#